data_c7663913f5f45256eab3f08c0268e194
#
_entry.id   c7663913f5f45256eab3f08c0268e194
#
_cell.length_a   1.000
_cell.length_b   1.000
_cell.length_c   1.000
_cell.angle_alpha   90.00
_cell.angle_beta   90.00
_cell.angle_gamma   90.00
#
_symmetry.space_group_name_H-M   'P 1'
#
loop_
_entity.id
_entity.type
_entity.pdbx_description
1 polymer ?
#
loop_
_entity_poly.entity_id
_entity_poly.type
_entity_poly.pdbx_seq_one_letter_code
_entity_poly.pdbx_strand_id
1 'polypeptide(L)'
;MEEKIFFMKQALKEAEKAYSKGEVPIGAVIVKDGKIISRGYNLKETKKNTLKHAEIIAIEKASKKLDAWRLEECDIYVTMEPCPMCMGAIINSRIRKIYYGVSDLKAGACGSVTVSYTHLTLPTIA
;
A
#
# COMPACT_ATOMS: atom_id res chain seq x y z
N MET A 1 10.58 -14.56 6.06
CA MET A 1 11.11 -14.14 4.75
C MET A 1 10.22 -14.59 3.60
N GLU A 2 9.86 -15.88 3.56
CA GLU A 2 9.02 -16.40 2.49
C GLU A 2 7.63 -15.76 2.42
N GLU A 3 7.02 -15.50 3.59
CA GLU A 3 5.73 -14.85 3.65
C GLU A 3 5.77 -13.44 3.05
N LYS A 4 6.83 -12.69 3.34
CA LYS A 4 6.99 -11.34 2.83
C LYS A 4 7.11 -11.35 1.31
N ILE A 5 7.85 -12.30 0.76
CA ILE A 5 8.00 -12.45 -0.68
C ILE A 5 6.66 -12.81 -1.31
N PHE A 6 5.92 -13.72 -0.68
CA PHE A 6 4.60 -14.13 -1.16
C PHE A 6 3.64 -12.93 -1.24
N PHE A 7 3.57 -12.14 -0.16
CA PHE A 7 2.66 -10.99 -0.13
C PHE A 7 3.08 -9.90 -1.11
N MET A 8 4.39 -9.68 -1.28
CA MET A 8 4.87 -8.73 -2.27
C MET A 8 4.52 -9.19 -3.69
N LYS A 9 4.61 -10.49 -3.97
CA LYS A 9 4.20 -11.02 -5.26
C LYS A 9 2.70 -10.83 -5.49
N GLN A 10 1.89 -10.92 -4.43
CA GLN A 10 0.46 -10.64 -4.54
C GLN A 10 0.21 -9.16 -4.85
N ALA A 11 0.98 -8.26 -4.24
CA ALA A 11 0.90 -6.84 -4.57
C ALA A 11 1.30 -6.59 -6.02
N LEU A 12 2.31 -7.30 -6.53
CA LEU A 12 2.72 -7.21 -7.93
C LEU A 12 1.61 -7.67 -8.89
N LYS A 13 0.83 -8.66 -8.50
CA LYS A 13 -0.33 -9.09 -9.30
C LYS A 13 -1.36 -7.97 -9.41
N GLU A 14 -1.56 -7.21 -8.34
CA GLU A 14 -2.44 -6.05 -8.38
C GLU A 14 -1.87 -4.97 -9.30
N ALA A 15 -0.55 -4.77 -9.27
CA ALA A 15 0.11 -3.82 -10.16
C ALA A 15 -0.10 -4.19 -11.63
N GLU A 16 -0.07 -5.48 -11.96
CA GLU A 16 -0.33 -5.97 -13.31
C GLU A 16 -1.75 -5.62 -13.78
N LYS A 17 -2.72 -5.67 -12.86
CA LYS A 17 -4.09 -5.27 -13.18
C LYS A 17 -4.17 -3.80 -13.55
N ALA A 18 -3.46 -2.95 -12.80
CA ALA A 18 -3.38 -1.53 -13.11
C ALA A 18 -2.76 -1.32 -14.49
N TYR A 19 -1.65 -1.99 -14.75
CA TYR A 19 -0.96 -1.89 -16.04
C TYR A 19 -1.88 -2.27 -17.21
N SER A 20 -2.67 -3.33 -17.05
CA SER A 20 -3.59 -3.78 -18.09
C SER A 20 -4.69 -2.76 -18.40
N LYS A 21 -4.92 -1.81 -17.52
CA LYS A 21 -5.92 -0.74 -17.70
C LYS A 21 -5.28 0.59 -18.10
N GLY A 22 -3.99 0.59 -18.42
CA GLY A 22 -3.29 1.81 -18.79
C GLY A 22 -2.93 2.72 -17.61
N GLU A 23 -3.01 2.20 -16.40
CA GLU A 23 -2.64 2.93 -15.19
C GLU A 23 -1.18 2.72 -14.85
N VAL A 24 -0.63 3.60 -14.03
CA VAL A 24 0.70 3.36 -13.46
C VAL A 24 0.65 2.07 -12.65
N PRO A 25 1.57 1.12 -12.90
CA PRO A 25 1.47 -0.23 -12.30
C PRO A 25 1.90 -0.27 -10.83
N ILE A 26 1.00 0.15 -9.97
CA ILE A 26 1.19 0.09 -8.51
C ILE A 26 0.08 -0.76 -7.93
N GLY A 27 0.45 -1.70 -7.08
CA GLY A 27 -0.48 -2.57 -6.39
C GLY A 27 -0.17 -2.67 -4.91
N ALA A 28 -1.19 -2.97 -4.12
CA ALA A 28 -1.05 -3.10 -2.67
C ALA A 28 -1.95 -4.20 -2.13
N VAL A 29 -1.49 -4.85 -1.07
CA VAL A 29 -2.31 -5.78 -0.29
C VAL A 29 -2.15 -5.46 1.18
N ILE A 30 -3.22 -5.65 1.96
CA ILE A 30 -3.19 -5.49 3.41
C ILE A 30 -3.38 -6.87 4.02
N VAL A 31 -2.54 -7.19 5.00
CA VAL A 31 -2.44 -8.51 5.61
C VAL A 31 -2.72 -8.40 7.11
N LYS A 32 -3.56 -9.30 7.61
CA LYS A 32 -3.83 -9.44 9.04
C LYS A 32 -3.80 -10.92 9.39
N ASP A 33 -3.07 -11.27 10.46
CA ASP A 33 -2.96 -12.65 10.93
C ASP A 33 -2.55 -13.63 9.81
N GLY A 34 -1.58 -13.22 8.98
CA GLY A 34 -1.05 -14.04 7.91
C GLY A 34 -1.97 -14.19 6.70
N LYS A 35 -3.06 -13.43 6.63
CA LYS A 35 -4.02 -13.50 5.53
C LYS A 35 -4.23 -12.16 4.88
N ILE A 36 -4.35 -12.15 3.55
CA ILE A 36 -4.69 -10.94 2.81
C ILE A 36 -6.15 -10.62 3.08
N ILE A 37 -6.42 -9.43 3.62
CA ILE A 37 -7.79 -8.99 3.88
C ILE A 37 -8.29 -7.99 2.84
N SER A 38 -7.41 -7.35 2.12
CA SER A 38 -7.80 -6.43 1.04
C SER A 38 -6.72 -6.31 0.00
N ARG A 39 -7.11 -5.88 -1.20
CA ARG A 39 -6.23 -5.65 -2.34
C ARG A 39 -6.63 -4.35 -3.02
N GLY A 40 -5.65 -3.66 -3.58
CA GLY A 40 -5.92 -2.46 -4.35
C GLY A 40 -4.88 -2.27 -5.44
N TYR A 41 -5.26 -1.60 -6.49
CA TYR A 41 -4.34 -1.20 -7.53
C TYR A 41 -4.73 0.19 -8.03
N ASN A 42 -3.76 0.90 -8.60
CA ASN A 42 -3.96 2.28 -9.02
C ASN A 42 -5.07 2.40 -10.07
N LEU A 43 -6.02 3.28 -9.82
CA LEU A 43 -7.16 3.55 -10.70
C LEU A 43 -7.38 5.05 -10.89
N LYS A 44 -6.35 5.86 -10.66
CA LYS A 44 -6.44 7.31 -10.71
C LYS A 44 -7.07 7.83 -12.02
N GLU A 45 -6.58 7.36 -13.15
CA GLU A 45 -7.09 7.81 -14.46
C GLU A 45 -8.45 7.21 -14.77
N THR A 46 -8.63 5.92 -14.52
CA THR A 46 -9.88 5.21 -14.79
C THR A 46 -11.05 5.81 -14.01
N LYS A 47 -10.83 6.11 -12.73
CA LYS A 47 -11.87 6.69 -11.88
C LYS A 47 -11.88 8.21 -11.89
N LYS A 48 -10.93 8.84 -12.60
CA LYS A 48 -10.79 10.30 -12.66
C LYS A 48 -10.77 10.89 -11.26
N ASN A 49 -9.99 10.29 -10.37
CA ASN A 49 -9.95 10.65 -8.96
C ASN A 49 -8.53 10.49 -8.43
N THR A 50 -7.93 11.61 -8.04
CA THR A 50 -6.55 11.65 -7.56
C THR A 50 -6.31 10.82 -6.30
N LEU A 51 -7.37 10.49 -5.56
CA LEU A 51 -7.27 9.69 -4.34
C LEU A 51 -7.18 8.19 -4.62
N LYS A 52 -7.47 7.73 -5.84
CA LYS A 52 -7.57 6.32 -6.16
C LYS A 52 -6.21 5.66 -6.43
N HIS A 53 -5.30 5.82 -5.48
CA HIS A 53 -4.05 5.09 -5.43
C HIS A 53 -4.29 3.69 -4.84
N ALA A 54 -3.40 2.76 -5.15
CA ALA A 54 -3.50 1.37 -4.68
C ALA A 54 -3.68 1.28 -3.16
N GLU A 55 -2.89 2.05 -2.43
CA GLU A 55 -2.88 2.02 -0.96
C GLU A 55 -4.21 2.52 -0.39
N ILE A 56 -4.73 3.62 -0.94
CA ILE A 56 -6.02 4.18 -0.49
C ILE A 56 -7.14 3.18 -0.72
N ILE A 57 -7.17 2.56 -1.90
CA ILE A 57 -8.20 1.56 -2.23
C ILE A 57 -8.10 0.37 -1.27
N ALA A 58 -6.89 -0.12 -1.00
CA ALA A 58 -6.68 -1.24 -0.08
C ALA A 58 -7.13 -0.89 1.33
N ILE A 59 -6.82 0.33 1.80
CA ILE A 59 -7.23 0.81 3.13
C ILE A 59 -8.75 0.90 3.22
N GLU A 60 -9.41 1.47 2.22
CA GLU A 60 -10.87 1.59 2.19
C GLU A 60 -11.53 0.20 2.29
N LYS A 61 -11.03 -0.75 1.53
CA LYS A 61 -11.57 -2.12 1.54
C LYS A 61 -11.31 -2.82 2.86
N ALA A 62 -10.12 -2.65 3.45
CA ALA A 62 -9.78 -3.27 4.73
C ALA A 62 -10.68 -2.72 5.84
N SER A 63 -10.87 -1.40 5.89
CA SER A 63 -11.71 -0.75 6.88
C SER A 63 -13.16 -1.23 6.78
N LYS A 64 -13.64 -1.39 5.57
CA LYS A 64 -15.00 -1.89 5.33
C LYS A 64 -15.12 -3.34 5.79
N LYS A 65 -14.14 -4.17 5.46
CA LYS A 65 -14.16 -5.59 5.82
C LYS A 65 -14.11 -5.79 7.33
N LEU A 66 -13.30 -5.01 8.04
CA LEU A 66 -13.15 -5.11 9.49
C LEU A 66 -14.16 -4.27 10.26
N ASP A 67 -14.93 -3.46 9.55
CA ASP A 67 -15.86 -2.49 10.14
C ASP A 67 -15.16 -1.62 11.19
N ALA A 68 -13.98 -1.10 10.83
CA ALA A 68 -13.15 -0.32 11.73
C ALA A 68 -12.22 0.59 10.93
N TRP A 69 -11.91 1.77 11.46
CA TRP A 69 -10.91 2.62 10.84
C TRP A 69 -9.49 2.31 11.34
N ARG A 70 -9.36 1.70 12.52
CA ARG A 70 -8.06 1.29 13.05
C ARG A 70 -7.64 -0.05 12.47
N LEU A 71 -6.47 -0.07 11.85
CA LEU A 71 -5.90 -1.26 11.24
C LEU A 71 -4.61 -1.66 11.97
N GLU A 72 -4.67 -1.64 13.30
CA GLU A 72 -3.49 -1.76 14.17
C GLU A 72 -2.71 -3.07 14.05
N GLU A 73 -3.39 -4.15 13.71
CA GLU A 73 -2.74 -5.45 13.54
C GLU A 73 -2.52 -5.82 12.09
N CYS A 74 -2.60 -4.83 11.20
CA CYS A 74 -2.46 -5.04 9.77
C CYS A 74 -1.11 -4.53 9.28
N ASP A 75 -0.56 -5.21 8.29
CA ASP A 75 0.62 -4.79 7.57
C ASP A 75 0.22 -4.50 6.13
N ILE A 76 0.85 -3.53 5.49
CA ILE A 76 0.60 -3.23 4.09
C ILE A 76 1.84 -3.52 3.24
N TYR A 77 1.62 -4.17 2.12
CA TYR A 77 2.63 -4.43 1.11
C TYR A 77 2.27 -3.64 -0.13
N VAL A 78 3.17 -2.82 -0.61
CA VAL A 78 2.95 -2.01 -1.80
C VAL A 78 4.17 -2.11 -2.72
N THR A 79 3.94 -2.13 -4.02
CA THR A 79 5.02 -2.36 -4.98
C THR A 79 5.98 -1.20 -5.10
N MET A 80 5.54 0.01 -4.77
CA MET A 80 6.37 1.21 -4.83
C MET A 80 6.18 2.02 -3.54
N GLU A 81 7.23 2.72 -3.12
CA GLU A 81 7.20 3.57 -1.92
C GLU A 81 6.00 4.52 -1.95
N PRO A 82 5.19 4.57 -0.87
CA PRO A 82 4.01 5.43 -0.82
C PRO A 82 4.36 6.91 -0.92
N CYS A 83 3.50 7.68 -1.59
CA CYS A 83 3.57 9.13 -1.65
C CYS A 83 3.09 9.75 -0.32
N PRO A 84 3.23 11.08 -0.13
CA PRO A 84 2.79 11.72 1.12
C PRO A 84 1.32 11.48 1.46
N MET A 85 0.44 11.51 0.48
CA MET A 85 -1.00 11.26 0.72
C MET A 85 -1.22 9.84 1.27
N CYS A 86 -0.60 8.85 0.64
CA CYS A 86 -0.76 7.45 1.06
C CYS A 86 -0.08 7.19 2.40
N MET A 87 1.10 7.78 2.63
CA MET A 87 1.75 7.66 3.94
C MET A 87 0.88 8.24 5.03
N GLY A 88 0.27 9.41 4.78
CA GLY A 88 -0.65 10.02 5.73
C GLY A 88 -1.82 9.10 6.05
N ALA A 89 -2.40 8.49 5.02
CA ALA A 89 -3.51 7.54 5.19
C ALA A 89 -3.07 6.31 5.99
N ILE A 90 -1.90 5.77 5.70
CA ILE A 90 -1.35 4.60 6.39
C ILE A 90 -1.14 4.91 7.87
N ILE A 91 -0.53 6.05 8.17
CA ILE A 91 -0.28 6.49 9.55
C ILE A 91 -1.60 6.71 10.29
N ASN A 92 -2.54 7.42 9.65
CA ASN A 92 -3.84 7.70 10.27
C ASN A 92 -4.67 6.46 10.52
N SER A 93 -4.49 5.43 9.70
CA SER A 93 -5.18 4.14 9.87
C SER A 93 -4.53 3.26 10.94
N ARG A 94 -3.39 3.66 11.48
CA ARG A 94 -2.64 2.91 12.50
C ARG A 94 -2.14 1.56 11.98
N ILE A 95 -1.82 1.47 10.69
CA ILE A 95 -1.21 0.26 10.12
C ILE A 95 0.14 0.01 10.81
N ARG A 96 0.41 -1.24 11.14
CA ARG A 96 1.56 -1.62 11.96
C ARG A 96 2.89 -1.50 11.21
N LYS A 97 2.98 -2.06 10.01
CA LYS A 97 4.21 -2.10 9.22
C LYS A 97 3.94 -1.84 7.75
N ILE A 98 4.91 -1.24 7.09
CA ILE A 98 4.88 -0.97 5.66
C ILE A 98 6.04 -1.71 5.01
N TYR A 99 5.74 -2.48 3.96
CA TYR A 99 6.75 -3.11 3.12
C TYR A 99 6.57 -2.56 1.72
N TYR A 100 7.64 -2.08 1.10
CA TYR A 100 7.54 -1.62 -0.28
C TYR A 100 8.69 -2.17 -1.12
N GLY A 101 8.42 -2.36 -2.41
CA GLY A 101 9.36 -3.03 -3.32
C GLY A 101 10.42 -2.12 -3.89
N VAL A 102 10.05 -0.93 -4.35
CA VAL A 102 10.99 0.04 -4.93
C VAL A 102 10.78 1.42 -4.33
N SER A 103 11.88 2.16 -4.21
CA SER A 103 11.84 3.55 -3.75
C SER A 103 11.31 4.45 -4.86
N ASP A 104 10.59 5.51 -4.46
CA ASP A 104 10.12 6.53 -5.38
C ASP A 104 10.94 7.80 -5.14
N LEU A 105 11.89 8.06 -6.03
CA LEU A 105 12.82 9.19 -5.89
C LEU A 105 12.17 10.53 -6.21
N LYS A 106 10.96 10.55 -6.76
CA LYS A 106 10.25 11.79 -7.11
C LYS A 106 9.26 12.21 -6.04
N ALA A 107 8.52 11.26 -5.46
CA ALA A 107 7.40 11.56 -4.57
C ALA A 107 7.33 10.68 -3.33
N GLY A 108 8.33 9.83 -3.09
CA GLY A 108 8.31 8.90 -1.97
C GLY A 108 8.33 9.60 -0.62
N ALA A 109 7.47 9.17 0.28
CA ALA A 109 7.30 9.77 1.60
C ALA A 109 7.65 8.83 2.76
N CYS A 110 8.37 7.76 2.44
CA CYS A 110 8.78 6.74 3.41
C CYS A 110 10.30 6.67 3.52
N GLY A 111 10.97 7.80 3.25
CA GLY A 111 12.41 7.93 3.36
C GLY A 111 13.13 8.46 2.14
N SER A 112 12.51 8.48 0.95
CA SER A 112 13.19 8.93 -0.27
C SER A 112 13.17 10.45 -0.44
N VAL A 113 11.99 11.06 -0.54
CA VAL A 113 11.85 12.51 -0.72
C VAL A 113 11.48 13.17 0.59
N THR A 114 10.51 12.60 1.29
CA THR A 114 10.11 13.08 2.63
C THR A 114 10.03 11.89 3.58
N VAL A 115 10.05 12.18 4.89
CA VAL A 115 9.87 11.17 5.92
C VAL A 115 8.59 11.54 6.67
N SER A 116 7.55 10.72 6.52
CA SER A 116 6.23 10.99 7.08
C SER A 116 5.84 10.08 8.24
N TYR A 117 6.68 9.10 8.54
CA TYR A 117 6.38 8.15 9.62
C TYR A 117 6.94 8.66 10.95
N THR A 118 6.23 8.37 12.03
CA THR A 118 6.67 8.78 13.37
C THR A 118 6.80 7.59 14.33
N HIS A 119 6.11 6.50 14.06
CA HIS A 119 6.08 5.35 14.98
C HIS A 119 5.91 4.02 14.26
N LEU A 120 6.20 3.97 12.97
CA LEU A 120 6.13 2.74 12.19
C LEU A 120 7.52 2.13 12.00
N THR A 121 7.58 0.81 11.95
CA THR A 121 8.79 0.09 11.56
C THR A 121 8.73 -0.09 10.04
N LEU A 122 9.78 0.29 9.33
CA LEU A 122 9.77 0.35 7.87
C LEU A 122 10.83 -0.55 7.23
N PRO A 123 10.64 -1.87 7.24
CA PRO A 123 11.52 -2.73 6.46
C PRO A 123 11.19 -2.60 4.98
N THR A 124 12.20 -2.68 4.14
CA THR A 124 12.03 -2.69 2.69
C THR A 124 12.31 -4.08 2.14
N ILE A 125 11.64 -4.40 1.03
CA ILE A 125 11.88 -5.64 0.28
C ILE A 125 12.26 -5.20 -1.12
N ALA A 126 13.53 -5.35 -1.44
CA ALA A 126 14.04 -4.95 -2.74
C ALA A 126 13.73 -6.01 -3.80
#